data_2b74595b052cb015ceb9c52090ac4e86
#
_entry.id   2b74595b052cb015ceb9c52090ac4e86
#
_cell.length_a   1.000
_cell.length_b   1.000
_cell.length_c   1.000
_cell.angle_alpha   90.00
_cell.angle_beta   90.00
_cell.angle_gamma   90.00
#
_symmetry.space_group_name_H-M   'P 1'
#
loop_
_entity.id
_entity.type
_entity.pdbx_description
1 polymer ?
#
loop_
_entity_poly.entity_id
_entity_poly.type
_entity_poly.pdbx_seq_one_letter_code
_entity_poly.pdbx_strand_id
1 'polypeptide(L)'
;MTRLYFHEFSPYEDGFMACVGLPMETDPDQPPELPTEMPLNIFIDNYTEIPPNLPECICYIEIEGVGSGHKVFPSVEAYEADHDHTKMASRALIPVGTFPVDSNRDTWTPSPHILFTGIVKQYRENPLDDDGRPNYMLLIETLDMEFTLYTRYAGEIREGYVLQGGAWLFGNMAGADPLPGGEPIPGGEPIPGGEAAE
;
A
#
# COMPACT_ATOMS: atom_id res chain seq x y z
N MET A 1 -1.72 -5.16 9.06
CA MET A 1 -1.66 -3.72 9.41
C MET A 1 -0.26 -3.22 9.15
N THR A 2 -0.09 -2.20 8.34
CA THR A 2 1.21 -1.66 7.91
C THR A 2 1.54 -0.38 8.67
N ARG A 3 2.77 -0.29 9.19
CA ARG A 3 3.29 0.90 9.86
C ARG A 3 3.84 1.87 8.82
N LEU A 4 3.40 3.12 8.85
CA LEU A 4 3.73 4.16 7.88
C LEU A 4 4.06 5.48 8.58
N TYR A 5 4.76 6.38 7.91
CA TYR A 5 4.87 7.78 8.32
C TYR A 5 3.74 8.58 7.68
N PHE A 6 2.88 9.18 8.50
CA PHE A 6 1.82 10.07 8.02
C PHE A 6 2.36 11.49 7.86
N HIS A 7 2.09 12.11 6.72
CA HIS A 7 2.47 13.50 6.44
C HIS A 7 1.26 14.44 6.44
N GLU A 8 0.28 14.16 5.60
CA GLU A 8 -0.91 15.01 5.48
C GLU A 8 -2.10 14.29 4.84
N PHE A 9 -3.27 14.88 4.95
CA PHE A 9 -4.43 14.52 4.15
C PHE A 9 -4.55 15.41 2.93
N SER A 10 -4.85 14.80 1.78
CA SER A 10 -5.18 15.49 0.53
C SER A 10 -6.61 15.19 0.13
N PRO A 11 -7.43 16.20 -0.23
CA PRO A 11 -8.78 15.96 -0.76
C PRO A 11 -8.73 15.10 -2.04
N TYR A 12 -9.64 14.15 -2.16
CA TYR A 12 -9.76 13.30 -3.34
C TYR A 12 -11.22 12.92 -3.57
N GLU A 13 -11.83 13.38 -4.68
CA GLU A 13 -13.26 13.16 -4.96
C GLU A 13 -14.14 13.53 -3.75
N ASP A 14 -14.93 12.58 -3.24
CA ASP A 14 -15.81 12.76 -2.09
C ASP A 14 -15.15 12.35 -0.75
N GLY A 15 -13.82 12.18 -0.71
CA GLY A 15 -13.08 11.71 0.46
C GLY A 15 -11.71 12.33 0.61
N PHE A 16 -10.82 11.61 1.28
CA PHE A 16 -9.46 12.03 1.55
C PHE A 16 -8.47 10.91 1.31
N MET A 17 -7.31 11.27 0.79
CA MET A 17 -6.15 10.41 0.77
C MET A 17 -5.20 10.80 1.90
N ALA A 18 -4.61 9.81 2.56
CA ALA A 18 -3.43 9.99 3.36
C ALA A 18 -2.20 9.97 2.44
N CYS A 19 -1.40 11.04 2.48
CA CYS A 19 -0.06 11.05 1.94
C CYS A 19 0.86 10.47 3.02
N VAL A 20 1.46 9.32 2.73
CA VAL A 20 2.24 8.55 3.70
C VAL A 20 3.60 8.13 3.13
N GLY A 21 4.57 7.88 4.01
CA GLY A 21 5.86 7.29 3.68
C GLY A 21 5.92 5.83 4.14
N LEU A 22 6.17 4.91 3.21
CA LEU A 22 6.51 3.53 3.54
C LEU A 22 7.99 3.49 3.95
N PRO A 23 8.32 3.11 5.21
CA PRO A 23 9.71 2.96 5.63
C PRO A 23 10.41 1.93 4.76
N MET A 24 11.56 2.30 4.19
CA MET A 24 12.41 1.41 3.41
C MET A 24 13.54 0.89 4.29
N GLU A 25 13.87 -0.40 4.17
CA GLU A 25 15.09 -0.92 4.78
C GLU A 25 16.29 -0.15 4.26
N THR A 26 17.01 0.51 5.16
CA THR A 26 18.26 1.19 4.81
C THR A 26 19.41 0.19 4.84
N ASP A 27 20.32 0.32 3.89
CA ASP A 27 21.59 -0.42 3.90
C ASP A 27 22.30 -0.14 5.24
N PRO A 28 22.60 -1.17 6.06
CA PRO A 28 23.27 -0.99 7.36
C PRO A 28 24.64 -0.33 7.24
N ASP A 29 25.26 -0.31 6.07
CA ASP A 29 26.53 0.34 5.81
C ASP A 29 26.41 1.83 5.43
N GLN A 30 25.18 2.33 5.26
CA GLN A 30 24.92 3.77 5.06
C GLN A 30 24.69 4.45 6.41
N PRO A 31 25.31 5.64 6.65
CA PRO A 31 24.98 6.40 7.85
C PRO A 31 23.48 6.74 7.84
N PRO A 32 22.79 6.71 9.00
CA PRO A 32 21.38 7.02 9.11
C PRO A 32 21.17 8.53 8.87
N GLU A 33 21.27 8.95 7.65
CA GLU A 33 20.64 10.18 7.18
C GLU A 33 19.17 9.81 7.05
N LEU A 34 18.27 10.59 7.60
CA LEU A 34 16.81 10.51 7.62
C LEU A 34 16.19 9.20 7.07
N PRO A 35 15.25 8.59 7.73
CA PRO A 35 14.67 7.33 7.29
C PRO A 35 14.24 7.47 5.83
N THR A 36 14.85 6.69 4.95
CA THR A 36 14.44 6.64 3.55
C THR A 36 13.04 6.06 3.51
N GLU A 37 12.13 6.81 2.95
CA GLU A 37 10.74 6.40 2.79
C GLU A 37 10.29 6.48 1.34
N MET A 38 9.42 5.58 0.94
CA MET A 38 8.76 5.65 -0.36
C MET A 38 7.39 6.29 -0.18
N PRO A 39 7.11 7.41 -0.85
CA PRO A 39 5.84 8.10 -0.74
C PRO A 39 4.72 7.29 -1.39
N LEU A 40 3.60 7.17 -0.69
CA LEU A 40 2.37 6.52 -1.13
C LEU A 40 1.17 7.42 -0.88
N ASN A 41 0.13 7.25 -1.69
CA ASN A 41 -1.19 7.79 -1.42
C ASN A 41 -2.15 6.63 -1.16
N ILE A 42 -2.93 6.71 -0.10
CA ILE A 42 -3.92 5.70 0.28
C ILE A 42 -5.24 6.41 0.54
N PHE A 43 -6.32 6.01 -0.15
CA PHE A 43 -7.66 6.52 0.14
C PHE A 43 -8.12 5.98 1.49
N ILE A 44 -8.59 6.87 2.38
CA ILE A 44 -8.94 6.51 3.76
C ILE A 44 -10.44 6.43 3.93
N ASP A 45 -10.94 5.22 4.13
CA ASP A 45 -12.39 4.95 4.25
C ASP A 45 -12.97 5.51 5.54
N ASN A 46 -12.23 5.47 6.64
CA ASN A 46 -12.69 5.93 7.95
C ASN A 46 -12.19 7.35 8.31
N TYR A 47 -11.94 8.23 7.32
CA TYR A 47 -11.37 9.57 7.57
C TYR A 47 -12.22 10.42 8.53
N THR A 48 -13.54 10.20 8.60
CA THR A 48 -14.44 10.93 9.51
C THR A 48 -14.22 10.62 10.99
N GLU A 49 -13.54 9.52 11.29
CA GLU A 49 -13.20 9.08 12.64
C GLU A 49 -11.82 9.61 13.09
N ILE A 50 -11.07 10.23 12.17
CA ILE A 50 -9.71 10.68 12.40
C ILE A 50 -9.73 12.18 12.73
N PRO A 51 -8.91 12.65 13.71
CA PRO A 51 -8.79 14.06 13.99
C PRO A 51 -8.42 14.87 12.73
N PRO A 52 -9.14 15.96 12.39
CA PRO A 52 -8.90 16.70 11.14
C PRO A 52 -7.54 17.42 11.09
N ASN A 53 -6.91 17.62 12.24
CA ASN A 53 -5.59 18.26 12.36
C ASN A 53 -4.56 17.25 12.88
N LEU A 54 -4.58 16.01 12.37
CA LEU A 54 -3.58 15.02 12.71
C LEU A 54 -2.19 15.55 12.30
N PRO A 55 -1.24 15.70 13.23
CA PRO A 55 0.12 16.11 12.90
C PRO A 55 0.88 14.97 12.20
N GLU A 56 2.05 15.26 11.65
CA GLU A 56 2.97 14.22 11.20
C GLU A 56 3.23 13.21 12.33
N CYS A 57 3.05 11.93 12.02
CA CYS A 57 3.06 10.88 13.02
C CYS A 57 3.39 9.51 12.41
N ILE A 58 3.58 8.51 13.25
CA ILE A 58 3.56 7.12 12.81
C ILE A 58 2.08 6.69 12.78
N CYS A 59 1.61 6.18 11.66
CA CYS A 59 0.26 5.64 11.55
C CYS A 59 0.27 4.15 11.22
N TYR A 60 -0.84 3.50 11.53
CA TYR A 60 -1.06 2.08 11.25
C TYR A 60 -2.29 1.95 10.37
N ILE A 61 -2.11 1.46 9.14
CA ILE A 61 -3.18 1.33 8.16
C ILE A 61 -3.37 -0.14 7.78
N GLU A 62 -4.62 -0.59 7.78
CA GLU A 62 -5.01 -1.81 7.10
C GLU A 62 -5.18 -1.49 5.63
N ILE A 63 -4.20 -1.89 4.81
CA ILE A 63 -4.17 -1.54 3.40
C ILE A 63 -4.89 -2.61 2.59
N GLU A 64 -5.82 -2.16 1.78
CA GLU A 64 -6.52 -2.94 0.79
C GLU A 64 -6.31 -2.35 -0.60
N GLY A 65 -6.57 -3.14 -1.63
CA GLY A 65 -6.46 -2.69 -3.00
C GLY A 65 -7.47 -3.39 -3.90
N VAL A 66 -7.90 -2.70 -4.93
CA VAL A 66 -8.70 -3.28 -6.00
C VAL A 66 -7.96 -3.14 -7.32
N GLY A 67 -7.98 -4.19 -8.13
CA GLY A 67 -7.31 -4.18 -9.42
C GLY A 67 -7.80 -5.28 -10.35
N SER A 68 -7.42 -5.20 -11.61
CA SER A 68 -7.79 -6.19 -12.63
C SER A 68 -6.72 -6.30 -13.70
N GLY A 69 -6.79 -7.36 -14.52
CA GLY A 69 -5.86 -7.52 -15.63
C GLY A 69 -4.44 -7.90 -15.23
N HIS A 70 -4.26 -8.47 -14.05
CA HIS A 70 -2.96 -8.88 -13.55
C HIS A 70 -2.35 -9.99 -14.41
N LYS A 71 -1.05 -9.93 -14.66
CA LYS A 71 -0.26 -11.07 -15.08
C LYS A 71 -0.02 -11.97 -13.87
N VAL A 72 -0.22 -13.28 -14.04
CA VAL A 72 -0.11 -14.27 -12.98
C VAL A 72 0.91 -15.32 -13.37
N PHE A 73 1.86 -15.57 -12.49
CA PHE A 73 2.94 -16.54 -12.68
C PHE A 73 2.88 -17.59 -11.56
N PRO A 74 3.08 -18.89 -11.86
CA PRO A 74 2.90 -19.94 -10.87
C PRO A 74 4.02 -20.02 -9.82
N SER A 75 5.13 -19.30 -10.00
CA SER A 75 6.22 -19.20 -9.02
C SER A 75 7.13 -18.01 -9.33
N VAL A 76 8.04 -17.72 -8.41
CA VAL A 76 9.11 -16.72 -8.62
C VAL A 76 10.01 -17.14 -9.78
N GLU A 77 10.38 -18.42 -9.89
CA GLU A 77 11.22 -18.92 -10.98
C GLU A 77 10.51 -18.75 -12.34
N ALA A 78 9.20 -19.01 -12.41
CA ALA A 78 8.43 -18.80 -13.63
C ALA A 78 8.36 -17.31 -14.01
N TYR A 79 8.24 -16.42 -13.02
CA TYR A 79 8.30 -14.98 -13.23
C TYR A 79 9.69 -14.55 -13.73
N GLU A 80 10.74 -15.06 -13.12
CA GLU A 80 12.13 -14.75 -13.49
C GLU A 80 12.51 -15.29 -14.87
N ALA A 81 11.94 -16.41 -15.28
CA ALA A 81 12.15 -17.00 -16.61
C ALA A 81 11.40 -16.26 -17.74
N ASP A 82 10.38 -15.45 -17.41
CA ASP A 82 9.70 -14.61 -18.39
C ASP A 82 10.63 -13.48 -18.86
N HIS A 83 10.86 -13.39 -20.16
CA HIS A 83 11.77 -12.42 -20.79
C HIS A 83 11.07 -11.13 -21.23
N ASP A 84 9.93 -10.78 -20.62
CA ASP A 84 9.27 -9.51 -20.89
C ASP A 84 10.14 -8.34 -20.37
N HIS A 85 10.42 -7.38 -21.25
CA HIS A 85 11.30 -6.24 -20.98
C HIS A 85 10.76 -5.24 -19.91
N THR A 86 9.53 -5.40 -19.47
CA THR A 86 8.93 -4.58 -18.40
C THR A 86 9.08 -5.18 -17.01
N LYS A 87 10.01 -6.11 -16.85
CA LYS A 87 10.19 -6.88 -15.64
C LYS A 87 10.66 -6.03 -14.46
N MET A 88 9.89 -6.05 -13.40
CA MET A 88 10.28 -5.56 -12.09
C MET A 88 10.90 -6.71 -11.25
N ALA A 89 11.44 -6.43 -10.09
CA ALA A 89 11.76 -7.48 -9.11
C ALA A 89 10.49 -8.25 -8.72
N SER A 90 10.61 -9.49 -8.23
CA SER A 90 9.46 -10.32 -7.80
C SER A 90 8.70 -9.74 -6.61
N ARG A 91 9.31 -8.79 -5.90
CA ARG A 91 8.68 -7.87 -4.95
C ARG A 91 9.08 -6.46 -5.33
N ALA A 92 8.16 -5.70 -5.88
CA ALA A 92 8.39 -4.32 -6.29
C ALA A 92 7.11 -3.51 -6.18
N LEU A 93 7.25 -2.24 -5.90
CA LEU A 93 6.15 -1.31 -5.80
C LEU A 93 6.58 0.03 -6.39
N ILE A 94 5.72 0.60 -7.23
CA ILE A 94 5.93 1.88 -7.88
C ILE A 94 4.67 2.72 -7.67
N PRO A 95 4.71 3.77 -6.87
CA PRO A 95 3.61 4.71 -6.74
C PRO A 95 3.34 5.42 -8.07
N VAL A 96 2.08 5.56 -8.45
CA VAL A 96 1.67 6.21 -9.68
C VAL A 96 0.89 7.49 -9.33
N GLY A 97 1.33 8.63 -9.88
CA GLY A 97 0.66 9.90 -9.63
C GLY A 97 0.89 10.49 -8.24
N THR A 98 1.97 10.09 -7.56
CA THR A 98 2.35 10.66 -6.26
C THR A 98 2.93 12.05 -6.39
N PHE A 99 3.61 12.34 -7.50
CA PHE A 99 4.21 13.64 -7.78
C PHE A 99 3.73 14.21 -9.12
N PRO A 100 3.54 15.54 -9.22
CA PRO A 100 3.28 16.18 -10.49
C PRO A 100 4.52 16.08 -11.40
N VAL A 101 4.29 15.93 -12.70
CA VAL A 101 5.30 16.19 -13.72
C VAL A 101 5.16 17.63 -14.23
N ASP A 102 6.23 18.23 -14.75
CA ASP A 102 6.23 19.63 -15.16
C ASP A 102 5.12 20.00 -16.16
N SER A 103 4.72 19.04 -17.01
CA SER A 103 3.68 19.24 -18.01
C SER A 103 2.25 19.31 -17.45
N ASN A 104 2.01 18.89 -16.21
CA ASN A 104 0.66 18.85 -15.61
C ASN A 104 0.61 19.41 -14.19
N ARG A 105 1.60 20.16 -13.75
CA ARG A 105 1.72 20.68 -12.37
C ARG A 105 0.45 21.41 -11.90
N ASP A 106 -0.16 22.21 -12.77
CA ASP A 106 -1.35 23.03 -12.43
C ASP A 106 -2.66 22.23 -12.41
N THR A 107 -2.67 21.03 -13.00
CA THR A 107 -3.86 20.17 -13.13
C THR A 107 -3.68 18.82 -12.44
N TRP A 108 -2.53 18.63 -11.78
CA TRP A 108 -2.20 17.38 -11.14
C TRP A 108 -3.09 17.13 -9.93
N THR A 109 -3.59 15.91 -9.84
CA THR A 109 -4.31 15.40 -8.67
C THR A 109 -3.57 14.16 -8.18
N PRO A 110 -3.24 14.06 -6.88
CA PRO A 110 -2.63 12.86 -6.34
C PRO A 110 -3.52 11.63 -6.59
N SER A 111 -2.91 10.48 -6.68
CA SER A 111 -3.60 9.22 -7.00
C SER A 111 -3.16 8.10 -6.07
N PRO A 112 -4.08 7.26 -5.57
CA PRO A 112 -3.75 6.10 -4.75
C PRO A 112 -3.39 4.85 -5.58
N HIS A 113 -3.00 5.03 -6.83
CA HIS A 113 -2.63 3.93 -7.69
C HIS A 113 -1.18 3.51 -7.50
N ILE A 114 -0.95 2.21 -7.56
CA ILE A 114 0.37 1.60 -7.61
C ILE A 114 0.50 0.67 -8.81
N LEU A 115 1.72 0.51 -9.31
CA LEU A 115 2.14 -0.67 -10.05
C LEU A 115 2.93 -1.55 -9.09
N PHE A 116 2.64 -2.84 -9.07
CA PHE A 116 3.31 -3.75 -8.17
C PHE A 116 3.66 -5.09 -8.83
N THR A 117 4.64 -5.74 -8.25
CA THR A 117 4.87 -7.17 -8.34
C THR A 117 4.91 -7.71 -6.92
N GLY A 118 4.19 -8.77 -6.65
CA GLY A 118 4.09 -9.32 -5.31
C GLY A 118 3.79 -10.80 -5.28
N ILE A 119 4.08 -11.42 -4.14
CA ILE A 119 3.88 -12.85 -3.90
C ILE A 119 2.60 -13.05 -3.12
N VAL A 120 1.76 -13.98 -3.56
CA VAL A 120 0.55 -14.39 -2.85
C VAL A 120 0.95 -15.17 -1.59
N LYS A 121 0.64 -14.63 -0.42
CA LYS A 121 0.85 -15.27 0.88
C LYS A 121 -0.34 -16.10 1.31
N GLN A 122 -1.54 -15.60 1.00
CA GLN A 122 -2.80 -16.27 1.29
C GLN A 122 -3.80 -15.93 0.18
N TYR A 123 -4.74 -16.82 -0.05
CA TYR A 123 -5.81 -16.56 -1.01
C TYR A 123 -7.15 -17.11 -0.52
N ARG A 124 -8.20 -16.45 -0.94
CA ARG A 124 -9.58 -16.93 -0.85
C ARG A 124 -10.23 -16.73 -2.21
N GLU A 125 -10.79 -17.81 -2.74
CA GLU A 125 -11.54 -17.80 -4.00
C GLU A 125 -13.03 -17.95 -3.73
N ASN A 126 -13.85 -17.16 -4.44
CA ASN A 126 -15.27 -17.35 -4.55
C ASN A 126 -15.58 -17.74 -6.01
N PRO A 127 -16.63 -18.50 -6.29
CA PRO A 127 -17.05 -18.78 -7.66
C PRO A 127 -17.24 -17.48 -8.45
N LEU A 128 -16.82 -17.50 -9.71
CA LEU A 128 -17.12 -16.40 -10.63
C LEU A 128 -18.63 -16.31 -10.81
N ASP A 129 -19.17 -15.13 -10.67
CA ASP A 129 -20.54 -14.79 -10.98
C ASP A 129 -20.60 -13.78 -12.14
N ASP A 130 -21.80 -13.61 -12.72
CA ASP A 130 -22.02 -12.68 -13.83
C ASP A 130 -22.04 -11.20 -13.37
N ASP A 131 -22.06 -10.94 -12.06
CA ASP A 131 -22.13 -9.59 -11.48
C ASP A 131 -20.81 -8.81 -11.56
N GLY A 132 -19.72 -9.45 -12.03
CA GLY A 132 -18.42 -8.81 -12.18
C GLY A 132 -17.68 -8.52 -10.87
N ARG A 133 -18.13 -9.10 -9.76
CA ARG A 133 -17.48 -8.93 -8.46
C ARG A 133 -16.10 -9.58 -8.43
N PRO A 134 -15.19 -9.08 -7.61
CA PRO A 134 -13.92 -9.76 -7.36
C PRO A 134 -14.16 -11.20 -6.88
N ASN A 135 -13.48 -12.16 -7.50
CA ASN A 135 -13.58 -13.56 -7.12
C ASN A 135 -12.37 -14.06 -6.33
N TYR A 136 -11.32 -13.27 -6.25
CA TYR A 136 -10.16 -13.52 -5.38
C TYR A 136 -10.00 -12.40 -4.36
N MET A 137 -9.72 -12.81 -3.14
CA MET A 137 -9.18 -11.98 -2.07
C MET A 137 -7.80 -12.56 -1.75
N LEU A 138 -6.75 -11.78 -1.97
CA LEU A 138 -5.37 -12.21 -1.89
C LEU A 138 -4.61 -11.38 -0.87
N LEU A 139 -3.88 -12.00 0.04
CA LEU A 139 -2.84 -11.30 0.79
C LEU A 139 -1.58 -11.28 -0.06
N ILE A 140 -1.16 -10.10 -0.48
CA ILE A 140 0.00 -9.87 -1.34
C ILE A 140 1.15 -9.31 -0.50
N GLU A 141 2.30 -9.97 -0.55
CA GLU A 141 3.58 -9.46 -0.06
C GLU A 141 4.31 -8.79 -1.23
N THR A 142 4.60 -7.52 -1.11
CA THR A 142 5.40 -6.74 -2.07
C THR A 142 6.57 -6.08 -1.35
N LEU A 143 7.20 -5.06 -1.93
CA LEU A 143 8.30 -4.34 -1.31
C LEU A 143 7.89 -3.79 0.06
N ASP A 144 8.51 -4.29 1.13
CA ASP A 144 8.36 -3.84 2.53
C ASP A 144 6.93 -3.65 3.07
N MET A 145 5.91 -4.18 2.33
CA MET A 145 4.53 -4.13 2.82
C MET A 145 3.71 -5.34 2.38
N GLU A 146 2.62 -5.57 3.12
CA GLU A 146 1.55 -6.49 2.74
C GLU A 146 0.23 -5.72 2.60
N PHE A 147 -0.59 -6.12 1.61
CA PHE A 147 -1.93 -5.59 1.44
C PHE A 147 -2.90 -6.65 0.93
N THR A 148 -4.18 -6.48 1.23
CA THR A 148 -5.25 -7.34 0.71
C THR A 148 -5.67 -6.85 -0.67
N LEU A 149 -5.51 -7.67 -1.71
CA LEU A 149 -5.93 -7.36 -3.06
C LEU A 149 -7.24 -8.07 -3.41
N TYR A 150 -8.22 -7.30 -3.83
CA TYR A 150 -9.44 -7.80 -4.45
C TYR A 150 -9.29 -7.75 -5.98
N THR A 151 -9.37 -8.91 -6.63
CA THR A 151 -9.20 -8.99 -8.08
C THR A 151 -10.13 -10.00 -8.71
N ARG A 152 -10.36 -9.84 -10.02
CA ARG A 152 -11.07 -10.82 -10.84
C ARG A 152 -10.09 -11.50 -11.78
N TYR A 153 -10.06 -12.83 -11.71
CA TYR A 153 -9.21 -13.64 -12.56
C TYR A 153 -9.92 -14.95 -12.94
N ALA A 154 -9.85 -15.32 -14.23
CA ALA A 154 -10.52 -16.52 -14.72
C ALA A 154 -9.71 -17.82 -14.55
N GLY A 155 -8.42 -17.67 -14.21
CA GLY A 155 -7.51 -18.80 -13.95
C GLY A 155 -7.38 -19.11 -12.47
N GLU A 156 -6.44 -19.98 -12.15
CA GLU A 156 -6.11 -20.38 -10.80
C GLU A 156 -5.06 -19.44 -10.20
N ILE A 157 -5.24 -19.05 -8.92
CA ILE A 157 -4.24 -18.36 -8.11
C ILE A 157 -4.07 -19.14 -6.83
N ARG A 158 -2.81 -19.36 -6.41
CA ARG A 158 -2.44 -20.08 -5.18
C ARG A 158 -1.34 -19.33 -4.42
N GLU A 159 -1.11 -19.75 -3.19
CA GLU A 159 0.05 -19.30 -2.41
C GLU A 159 1.36 -19.57 -3.17
N GLY A 160 2.28 -18.62 -3.09
CA GLY A 160 3.55 -18.64 -3.80
C GLY A 160 3.49 -18.13 -5.25
N TYR A 161 2.29 -17.92 -5.80
CA TYR A 161 2.16 -17.30 -7.13
C TYR A 161 2.63 -15.84 -7.09
N VAL A 162 3.15 -15.36 -8.21
CA VAL A 162 3.56 -13.97 -8.39
C VAL A 162 2.51 -13.26 -9.24
N LEU A 163 2.03 -12.13 -8.75
CA LEU A 163 1.16 -11.22 -9.49
C LEU A 163 1.91 -9.96 -9.88
N GLN A 164 1.70 -9.50 -11.12
CA GLN A 164 2.17 -8.21 -11.62
C GLN A 164 1.02 -7.43 -12.20
N GLY A 165 0.87 -6.16 -11.79
CA GLY A 165 -0.19 -5.29 -12.33
C GLY A 165 -0.36 -4.01 -11.55
N GLY A 166 -1.52 -3.40 -11.69
CA GLY A 166 -1.89 -2.19 -10.98
C GLY A 166 -2.94 -2.44 -9.92
N ALA A 167 -2.92 -1.64 -8.86
CA ALA A 167 -3.97 -1.59 -7.86
C ALA A 167 -4.27 -0.14 -7.47
N TRP A 168 -5.51 0.12 -7.09
CA TRP A 168 -5.97 1.33 -6.43
C TRP A 168 -6.04 1.02 -4.93
N LEU A 169 -5.27 1.78 -4.11
CA LEU A 169 -5.13 1.51 -2.68
C LEU A 169 -6.18 2.29 -1.87
N PHE A 170 -6.75 1.61 -0.89
CA PHE A 170 -7.62 2.18 0.12
C PHE A 170 -7.38 1.49 1.46
N GLY A 171 -7.95 2.00 2.53
CA GLY A 171 -7.80 1.35 3.82
C GLY A 171 -8.35 2.14 4.99
N ASN A 172 -8.22 1.53 6.16
CA ASN A 172 -8.63 2.10 7.43
C ASN A 172 -7.41 2.42 8.29
N MET A 173 -7.33 3.66 8.76
CA MET A 173 -6.34 4.05 9.76
C MET A 173 -6.80 3.55 11.13
N ALA A 174 -6.09 2.55 11.66
CA ALA A 174 -6.43 1.91 12.92
C ALA A 174 -5.85 2.65 14.14
N GLY A 175 -4.84 3.50 13.92
CA GLY A 175 -4.23 4.26 15.00
C GLY A 175 -3.04 5.09 14.55
N ALA A 176 -2.55 5.92 15.47
CA ALA A 176 -1.41 6.79 15.25
C ALA A 176 -0.61 7.00 16.55
N ASP A 177 0.72 7.02 16.43
CA ASP A 177 1.68 7.32 17.49
C ASP A 177 2.46 8.58 17.16
N PRO A 178 2.81 9.43 18.13
CA PRO A 178 3.65 10.60 17.87
C PRO A 178 5.04 10.17 17.36
N LEU A 179 5.64 11.01 16.53
CA LEU A 179 7.04 10.83 16.17
C LEU A 179 7.93 10.91 17.41
N PRO A 180 9.11 10.24 17.44
CA PRO A 180 10.07 10.36 18.53
C PRO A 180 10.42 11.84 18.81
N GLY A 181 10.08 12.33 20.01
CA GLY A 181 10.26 13.74 20.38
C GLY A 181 9.20 14.71 19.85
N GLY A 182 8.17 14.22 19.15
CA GLY A 182 7.04 15.01 18.65
C GLY A 182 6.01 15.36 19.72
N GLU A 183 5.07 16.24 19.33
CA GLU A 183 3.95 16.62 20.20
C GLU A 183 2.94 15.46 20.34
N PRO A 184 2.25 15.34 21.50
CA PRO A 184 1.21 14.34 21.67
C PRO A 184 0.07 14.52 20.66
N ILE A 185 -0.46 13.42 20.14
CA ILE A 185 -1.59 13.45 19.21
C ILE A 185 -2.87 13.86 19.97
N PRO A 186 -3.57 14.90 19.54
CA PRO A 186 -4.82 15.33 20.18
C PRO A 186 -5.89 14.23 20.06
N GLY A 187 -6.41 13.74 21.19
CA GLY A 187 -7.52 12.78 21.22
C GLY A 187 -7.15 11.30 20.98
N GLY A 188 -5.88 10.98 20.84
CA GLY A 188 -5.41 9.60 20.70
C GLY A 188 -5.44 8.87 22.05
N GLU A 189 -6.37 7.94 22.25
CA GLU A 189 -6.16 6.89 23.23
C GLU A 189 -5.07 5.96 22.69
N PRO A 190 -4.05 5.59 23.51
CA PRO A 190 -3.02 4.65 23.06
C PRO A 190 -3.67 3.32 22.71
N ILE A 191 -3.33 2.78 21.53
CA ILE A 191 -3.79 1.46 21.12
C ILE A 191 -3.26 0.44 22.12
N PRO A 192 -4.11 -0.35 22.80
CA PRO A 192 -3.63 -1.39 23.71
C PRO A 192 -2.95 -2.49 22.88
N GLY A 193 -1.63 -2.59 22.94
CA GLY A 193 -0.91 -3.71 22.36
C GLY A 193 0.50 -3.47 21.81
N GLY A 194 1.04 -2.27 21.89
CA GLY A 194 2.44 -2.02 21.55
C GLY A 194 3.37 -2.29 22.75
N GLU A 195 3.68 -3.55 23.05
CA GLU A 195 4.82 -3.85 23.92
C GLU A 195 6.10 -3.46 23.20
N ALA A 196 6.79 -2.45 23.78
CA ALA A 196 8.13 -2.09 23.38
C ALA A 196 9.05 -3.33 23.53
N ALA A 197 9.57 -3.82 22.42
CA ALA A 197 10.70 -4.74 22.44
C ALA A 197 11.93 -3.94 22.89
N GLU A 198 12.45 -4.25 24.09
CA GLU A 198 13.77 -3.87 24.55
C GLU A 198 14.90 -4.54 23.77
#